data_5eae78b56c51f389eeebcd430d6054d3
#
_entry.id   5eae78b56c51f389eeebcd430d6054d3
#
_cell.length_a   1.000
_cell.length_b   1.000
_cell.length_c   1.000
_cell.angle_alpha   90.00
_cell.angle_beta   90.00
_cell.angle_gamma   90.00
#
_symmetry.space_group_name_H-M   'P 1'
#
loop_
_entity.id
_entity.type
_entity.pdbx_description
1 polymer ?
#
loop_
_entity_poly.entity_id
_entity_poly.type
_entity_poly.pdbx_seq_one_letter_code
_entity_poly.pdbx_strand_id
1 'polypeptide(L)'
;MKNIAESNTQEVKNQQDKVKKAIEKCQIALQKDPNNTKLHIRLGDLYLEWHLDIFNSCQYIDEAITEYQCALETAIDSYEIYYKIGRAQFYKGDLDKAINYINMALEQNSEYADAYYVLAETYTRKSYFFEAIQAAKNAVKYKKFRNSRAHFLLHKLYNASAFKNFKVSCKAKFEKFLAFLTFAFDKKAIMDTLRTISYLQFLPVLFLSFYYIQIRKLDLAVELYIQTIEKAPGFTPLYCLLGDAYLAMGHFEDAITEYKMAIWLDSLNIPAYRHLSQAYEEQGDYDRAIETYQKLISIMPTVPDFHSNLANLYYIKGEFKLAVAQYQTAITLNPNKKWTSIIAQTLGFVYQENQNDLDAAICAYQTAYTMTPEDIDIYINLGSAFYDKEDFDNALSVYRKALELDPTNAKIHCNLAFLHWGKNNTNEAIKEYELAIKYDDMYDIAYNNLGVIYLDDLGRVQKSIELFKKSAECNPNYALAHFNLARAITIVGDKIEAAKLYQIAQDINKITNEIDPQEIVDKINNLFS
;
A
#
# COMPACT_ATOMS: atom_id res chain seq x y z
N MET A 1 -52.49 0.58 -16.45
CA MET A 1 -52.18 0.85 -15.02
C MET A 1 -53.34 0.54 -14.06
N LYS A 2 -54.64 0.85 -14.36
CA LYS A 2 -55.78 0.48 -13.49
C LYS A 2 -55.93 -1.04 -13.26
N ASN A 3 -55.82 -1.86 -14.28
CA ASN A 3 -55.97 -3.34 -14.18
C ASN A 3 -54.85 -4.02 -13.38
N ILE A 4 -53.63 -3.43 -13.30
CA ILE A 4 -52.52 -3.95 -12.49
C ILE A 4 -52.72 -3.61 -11.00
N ALA A 5 -53.29 -2.43 -10.70
CA ALA A 5 -53.60 -2.02 -9.35
C ALA A 5 -54.75 -2.82 -8.73
N GLU A 6 -55.77 -3.19 -9.55
CA GLU A 6 -56.91 -4.01 -9.10
C GLU A 6 -56.50 -5.48 -8.92
N SER A 7 -55.64 -6.04 -9.76
CA SER A 7 -55.06 -7.37 -9.60
C SER A 7 -54.23 -7.50 -8.32
N ASN A 8 -53.36 -6.52 -8.02
CA ASN A 8 -52.55 -6.51 -6.79
C ASN A 8 -53.39 -6.40 -5.52
N THR A 9 -54.52 -5.64 -5.57
CA THR A 9 -55.41 -5.48 -4.41
C THR A 9 -56.20 -6.78 -4.11
N GLN A 10 -56.55 -7.55 -5.13
CA GLN A 10 -57.26 -8.83 -4.97
C GLN A 10 -56.34 -9.94 -4.47
N GLU A 11 -55.08 -9.93 -4.89
CA GLU A 11 -54.05 -10.89 -4.46
C GLU A 11 -53.70 -10.68 -2.96
N VAL A 12 -53.56 -9.42 -2.54
CA VAL A 12 -53.37 -9.05 -1.14
C VAL A 12 -54.55 -9.49 -0.27
N LYS A 13 -55.84 -9.26 -0.69
CA LYS A 13 -57.01 -9.73 0.04
C LYS A 13 -57.06 -11.26 0.16
N ASN A 14 -56.73 -11.98 -0.87
CA ASN A 14 -56.70 -13.46 -0.85
C ASN A 14 -55.63 -14.00 0.12
N GLN A 15 -54.51 -13.32 0.25
CA GLN A 15 -53.45 -13.68 1.18
C GLN A 15 -53.88 -13.38 2.64
N GLN A 16 -54.55 -12.26 2.87
CA GLN A 16 -55.15 -11.90 4.14
C GLN A 16 -56.12 -12.96 4.65
N ASP A 17 -57.07 -13.38 3.83
CA ASP A 17 -58.04 -14.40 4.17
C ASP A 17 -57.40 -15.76 4.49
N LYS A 18 -56.30 -16.09 3.85
CA LYS A 18 -55.55 -17.33 4.13
C LYS A 18 -54.88 -17.29 5.49
N VAL A 19 -54.19 -16.17 5.84
CA VAL A 19 -53.51 -16.01 7.14
C VAL A 19 -54.56 -15.99 8.29
N LYS A 20 -55.68 -15.28 8.10
CA LYS A 20 -56.78 -15.24 9.10
C LYS A 20 -57.33 -16.64 9.39
N LYS A 21 -57.63 -17.43 8.36
CA LYS A 21 -58.09 -18.81 8.53
C LYS A 21 -57.03 -19.72 9.17
N ALA A 22 -55.76 -19.44 8.97
CA ALA A 22 -54.67 -20.18 9.60
C ALA A 22 -54.57 -19.83 11.12
N ILE A 23 -54.76 -18.56 11.49
CA ILE A 23 -54.84 -18.11 12.89
C ILE A 23 -55.98 -18.81 13.61
N GLU A 24 -57.20 -18.74 13.06
CA GLU A 24 -58.41 -19.40 13.64
C GLU A 24 -58.18 -20.92 13.84
N LYS A 25 -57.55 -21.61 12.87
CA LYS A 25 -57.21 -23.04 13.02
C LYS A 25 -56.20 -23.31 14.14
N CYS A 26 -55.17 -22.48 14.29
CA CYS A 26 -54.22 -22.62 15.35
C CYS A 26 -54.86 -22.37 16.74
N GLN A 27 -55.72 -21.37 16.85
CA GLN A 27 -56.44 -21.07 18.09
C GLN A 27 -57.39 -22.24 18.51
N ILE A 28 -58.13 -22.83 17.59
CA ILE A 28 -58.98 -24.01 17.83
C ILE A 28 -58.11 -25.22 18.26
N ALA A 29 -56.94 -25.40 17.66
CA ALA A 29 -56.05 -26.47 18.04
C ALA A 29 -55.45 -26.27 19.43
N LEU A 30 -55.10 -25.04 19.84
CA LEU A 30 -54.60 -24.70 21.17
C LEU A 30 -55.68 -24.85 22.25
N GLN A 31 -56.97 -24.69 21.93
CA GLN A 31 -58.04 -25.03 22.87
C GLN A 31 -58.07 -26.51 23.24
N LYS A 32 -57.57 -27.40 22.35
CA LYS A 32 -57.49 -28.86 22.60
C LYS A 32 -56.18 -29.25 23.28
N ASP A 33 -55.12 -28.54 23.02
CA ASP A 33 -53.78 -28.79 23.60
C ASP A 33 -53.09 -27.45 23.93
N PRO A 34 -53.45 -26.87 25.13
CA PRO A 34 -52.96 -25.53 25.51
C PRO A 34 -51.46 -25.42 25.76
N ASN A 35 -50.75 -26.52 25.93
CA ASN A 35 -49.32 -26.52 26.22
C ASN A 35 -48.47 -26.88 24.99
N ASN A 36 -49.01 -26.85 23.78
CA ASN A 36 -48.32 -27.23 22.58
C ASN A 36 -47.38 -26.11 22.08
N THR A 37 -46.11 -26.21 22.45
CA THR A 37 -45.04 -25.28 22.08
C THR A 37 -45.01 -24.96 20.58
N LYS A 38 -45.18 -25.97 19.73
CA LYS A 38 -45.14 -25.76 18.26
C LYS A 38 -46.32 -24.95 17.75
N LEU A 39 -47.51 -25.13 18.33
CA LEU A 39 -48.69 -24.37 17.94
C LEU A 39 -48.58 -22.92 18.41
N HIS A 40 -48.05 -22.65 19.60
CA HIS A 40 -47.78 -21.30 20.08
C HIS A 40 -46.75 -20.59 19.18
N ILE A 41 -45.64 -21.25 18.82
CA ILE A 41 -44.67 -20.67 17.90
C ILE A 41 -45.31 -20.37 16.55
N ARG A 42 -46.12 -21.29 16.02
CA ARG A 42 -46.80 -21.09 14.72
C ARG A 42 -47.81 -19.95 14.77
N LEU A 43 -48.56 -19.82 15.84
CA LEU A 43 -49.54 -18.73 16.03
C LEU A 43 -48.83 -17.38 16.14
N GLY A 44 -47.75 -17.31 16.91
CA GLY A 44 -46.90 -16.10 16.99
C GLY A 44 -46.28 -15.71 15.63
N ASP A 45 -45.83 -16.67 14.84
CA ASP A 45 -45.34 -16.42 13.48
C ASP A 45 -46.42 -15.85 12.57
N LEU A 46 -47.68 -16.37 12.67
CA LEU A 46 -48.81 -15.88 11.87
C LEU A 46 -49.23 -14.46 12.28
N TYR A 47 -49.21 -14.12 13.57
CA TYR A 47 -49.49 -12.77 14.03
C TYR A 47 -48.41 -11.78 13.56
N LEU A 48 -47.15 -12.18 13.60
CA LEU A 48 -46.05 -11.36 13.11
C LEU A 48 -46.08 -11.18 11.57
N GLU A 49 -46.44 -12.24 10.81
CA GLU A 49 -46.64 -12.19 9.37
C GLU A 49 -47.81 -11.26 9.02
N TRP A 50 -48.91 -11.33 9.76
CA TRP A 50 -50.08 -10.45 9.61
C TRP A 50 -49.70 -8.98 9.81
N HIS A 51 -48.84 -8.66 10.80
CA HIS A 51 -48.37 -7.30 11.03
C HIS A 51 -47.50 -6.77 9.85
N LEU A 52 -46.61 -7.61 9.32
CA LEU A 52 -45.65 -7.19 8.28
C LEU A 52 -46.32 -6.95 6.92
N ASP A 53 -47.36 -7.73 6.58
CA ASP A 53 -47.94 -7.71 5.24
C ASP A 53 -49.12 -6.75 5.09
N ILE A 54 -49.81 -6.35 6.17
CA ILE A 54 -51.17 -5.81 6.05
C ILE A 54 -51.41 -4.45 6.72
N PHE A 55 -50.96 -4.20 7.93
CA PHE A 55 -51.17 -2.93 8.63
C PHE A 55 -50.20 -2.71 9.80
N ASN A 56 -49.69 -1.49 9.93
CA ASN A 56 -48.87 -1.00 11.05
C ASN A 56 -49.60 -0.96 12.41
N SER A 57 -50.37 -1.97 12.78
CA SER A 57 -51.04 -1.99 14.09
C SER A 57 -50.19 -2.76 15.11
N CYS A 58 -49.74 -2.07 16.17
CA CYS A 58 -48.90 -2.64 17.23
C CYS A 58 -49.59 -3.81 17.97
N GLN A 59 -50.91 -3.93 17.89
CA GLN A 59 -51.70 -4.95 18.58
C GLN A 59 -51.26 -6.38 18.28
N TYR A 60 -51.08 -6.74 16.98
CA TYR A 60 -50.70 -8.10 16.59
C TYR A 60 -49.25 -8.48 16.95
N ILE A 61 -48.39 -7.49 17.19
CA ILE A 61 -47.03 -7.76 17.66
C ILE A 61 -47.08 -8.19 19.13
N ASP A 62 -47.94 -7.58 19.95
CA ASP A 62 -48.08 -7.94 21.35
C ASP A 62 -48.68 -9.35 21.51
N GLU A 63 -49.64 -9.70 20.65
CA GLU A 63 -50.22 -11.04 20.59
C GLU A 63 -49.13 -12.06 20.17
N ALA A 64 -48.29 -11.73 19.16
CA ALA A 64 -47.18 -12.59 18.77
C ALA A 64 -46.17 -12.80 19.93
N ILE A 65 -45.82 -11.74 20.63
CA ILE A 65 -44.90 -11.82 21.78
C ILE A 65 -45.49 -12.71 22.88
N THR A 66 -46.79 -12.56 23.18
CA THR A 66 -47.49 -13.37 24.18
C THR A 66 -47.46 -14.86 23.83
N GLU A 67 -47.72 -15.20 22.56
CA GLU A 67 -47.68 -16.60 22.09
C GLU A 67 -46.26 -17.17 22.15
N TYR A 68 -45.25 -16.39 21.82
CA TYR A 68 -43.86 -16.84 21.98
C TYR A 68 -43.47 -17.02 23.45
N GLN A 69 -44.00 -16.17 24.37
CA GLN A 69 -43.78 -16.33 25.81
C GLN A 69 -44.45 -17.61 26.34
N CYS A 70 -45.68 -17.92 25.94
CA CYS A 70 -46.32 -19.20 26.25
C CYS A 70 -45.49 -20.41 25.69
N ALA A 71 -44.97 -20.28 24.48
CA ALA A 71 -44.08 -21.30 23.91
C ALA A 71 -42.80 -21.49 24.74
N LEU A 72 -42.26 -20.42 25.31
CA LEU A 72 -41.03 -20.46 26.13
C LEU A 72 -41.21 -21.23 27.42
N GLU A 73 -42.42 -21.18 28.06
CA GLU A 73 -42.72 -21.88 29.30
C GLU A 73 -42.66 -23.41 29.16
N THR A 74 -42.88 -23.93 27.95
CA THR A 74 -42.95 -25.38 27.65
C THR A 74 -41.80 -25.89 26.79
N ALA A 75 -40.89 -25.01 26.36
CA ALA A 75 -39.80 -25.35 25.43
C ALA A 75 -38.60 -25.98 26.16
N ILE A 76 -38.05 -27.05 25.59
CA ILE A 76 -36.81 -27.68 26.04
C ILE A 76 -35.60 -26.95 25.45
N ASP A 77 -35.73 -26.44 24.22
CA ASP A 77 -34.71 -25.68 23.49
C ASP A 77 -35.27 -24.31 23.12
N SER A 78 -34.67 -23.26 23.66
CA SER A 78 -35.33 -21.94 23.72
C SER A 78 -34.67 -20.86 22.88
N TYR A 79 -33.47 -21.08 22.27
CA TYR A 79 -32.75 -20.04 21.54
C TYR A 79 -33.54 -19.47 20.35
N GLU A 80 -34.28 -20.31 19.62
CA GLU A 80 -35.10 -19.89 18.49
C GLU A 80 -36.28 -19.04 18.94
N ILE A 81 -36.89 -19.37 20.11
CA ILE A 81 -37.99 -18.63 20.68
C ILE A 81 -37.51 -17.26 21.19
N TYR A 82 -36.38 -17.19 21.89
CA TYR A 82 -35.75 -15.93 22.27
C TYR A 82 -35.48 -15.03 21.06
N TYR A 83 -34.96 -15.58 19.99
CA TYR A 83 -34.77 -14.84 18.74
C TYR A 83 -36.09 -14.30 18.18
N LYS A 84 -37.18 -15.09 18.16
CA LYS A 84 -38.48 -14.69 17.67
C LYS A 84 -39.08 -13.55 18.53
N ILE A 85 -38.97 -13.64 19.86
CA ILE A 85 -39.36 -12.56 20.77
C ILE A 85 -38.55 -11.30 20.51
N GLY A 86 -37.23 -11.42 20.43
CA GLY A 86 -36.33 -10.31 20.11
C GLY A 86 -36.63 -9.62 18.80
N ARG A 87 -36.95 -10.40 17.77
CA ARG A 87 -37.39 -9.91 16.46
C ARG A 87 -38.75 -9.20 16.52
N ALA A 88 -39.70 -9.72 17.28
CA ALA A 88 -41.01 -9.07 17.50
C ALA A 88 -40.84 -7.74 18.27
N GLN A 89 -40.00 -7.70 19.31
CA GLN A 89 -39.66 -6.47 20.03
C GLN A 89 -39.01 -5.42 19.16
N PHE A 90 -38.14 -5.83 18.23
CA PHE A 90 -37.55 -4.95 17.23
C PHE A 90 -38.61 -4.29 16.32
N TYR A 91 -39.61 -5.05 15.86
CA TYR A 91 -40.72 -4.49 15.07
C TYR A 91 -41.63 -3.59 15.90
N LYS A 92 -41.83 -3.91 17.18
CA LYS A 92 -42.57 -3.07 18.12
C LYS A 92 -41.85 -1.72 18.39
N GLY A 93 -40.55 -1.67 18.18
CA GLY A 93 -39.72 -0.50 18.44
C GLY A 93 -39.07 -0.49 19.84
N ASP A 94 -39.27 -1.52 20.66
CA ASP A 94 -38.62 -1.69 21.97
C ASP A 94 -37.23 -2.28 21.77
N LEU A 95 -36.30 -1.41 21.36
CA LEU A 95 -34.95 -1.81 20.91
C LEU A 95 -34.10 -2.39 22.05
N ASP A 96 -34.34 -1.99 23.31
CA ASP A 96 -33.58 -2.50 24.45
C ASP A 96 -34.00 -3.93 24.77
N LYS A 97 -35.31 -4.23 24.79
CA LYS A 97 -35.80 -5.59 24.97
C LYS A 97 -35.39 -6.48 23.78
N ALA A 98 -35.40 -5.94 22.54
CA ALA A 98 -34.93 -6.68 21.38
C ALA A 98 -33.49 -7.14 21.57
N ILE A 99 -32.57 -6.25 21.99
CA ILE A 99 -31.16 -6.59 22.25
C ILE A 99 -31.06 -7.69 23.32
N ASN A 100 -31.80 -7.53 24.45
CA ASN A 100 -31.73 -8.50 25.54
C ASN A 100 -32.15 -9.91 25.08
N TYR A 101 -33.30 -10.04 24.43
CA TYR A 101 -33.80 -11.33 23.97
C TYR A 101 -32.90 -11.95 22.86
N ILE A 102 -32.35 -11.14 21.97
CA ILE A 102 -31.43 -11.64 20.95
C ILE A 102 -30.14 -12.11 21.59
N ASN A 103 -29.62 -11.42 22.63
CA ASN A 103 -28.42 -11.88 23.34
C ASN A 103 -28.68 -13.19 24.07
N MET A 104 -29.87 -13.38 24.71
CA MET A 104 -30.25 -14.66 25.30
C MET A 104 -30.25 -15.80 24.25
N ALA A 105 -30.70 -15.52 23.05
CA ALA A 105 -30.62 -16.50 21.95
C ALA A 105 -29.17 -16.83 21.56
N LEU A 106 -28.29 -15.82 21.54
CA LEU A 106 -26.87 -15.99 21.18
C LEU A 106 -26.04 -16.62 22.29
N GLU A 107 -26.43 -16.49 23.57
CA GLU A 107 -25.84 -17.20 24.69
C GLU A 107 -26.06 -18.72 24.58
N GLN A 108 -27.23 -19.14 24.09
CA GLN A 108 -27.53 -20.56 23.87
C GLN A 108 -27.00 -21.09 22.54
N ASN A 109 -26.96 -20.27 21.50
CA ASN A 109 -26.43 -20.62 20.19
C ASN A 109 -25.59 -19.47 19.63
N SER A 110 -24.30 -19.48 19.93
CA SER A 110 -23.34 -18.43 19.53
C SER A 110 -23.07 -18.33 18.02
N GLU A 111 -23.55 -19.28 17.21
CA GLU A 111 -23.39 -19.30 15.76
C GLU A 111 -24.68 -18.93 14.98
N TYR A 112 -25.71 -18.46 15.69
CA TYR A 112 -27.00 -18.15 15.09
C TYR A 112 -26.97 -16.86 14.26
N ALA A 113 -26.69 -16.99 12.97
CA ALA A 113 -26.47 -15.87 12.04
C ALA A 113 -27.68 -14.92 11.91
N ASP A 114 -28.92 -15.43 11.95
CA ASP A 114 -30.11 -14.60 11.81
C ASP A 114 -30.33 -13.71 13.06
N ALA A 115 -29.94 -14.19 14.25
CA ALA A 115 -29.93 -13.38 15.48
C ALA A 115 -28.93 -12.23 15.39
N TYR A 116 -27.70 -12.49 14.92
CA TYR A 116 -26.72 -11.44 14.68
C TYR A 116 -27.19 -10.41 13.63
N TYR A 117 -27.92 -10.83 12.62
CA TYR A 117 -28.46 -9.89 11.62
C TYR A 117 -29.47 -8.93 12.26
N VAL A 118 -30.45 -9.44 13.03
CA VAL A 118 -31.45 -8.60 13.71
C VAL A 118 -30.79 -7.73 14.78
N LEU A 119 -29.76 -8.23 15.48
CA LEU A 119 -28.97 -7.46 16.43
C LEU A 119 -28.29 -6.27 15.74
N ALA A 120 -27.71 -6.49 14.57
CA ALA A 120 -27.08 -5.44 13.77
C ALA A 120 -28.10 -4.36 13.32
N GLU A 121 -29.30 -4.76 12.90
CA GLU A 121 -30.37 -3.83 12.55
C GLU A 121 -30.83 -3.03 13.79
N THR A 122 -30.93 -3.69 14.95
CA THR A 122 -31.35 -3.07 16.22
C THR A 122 -30.32 -2.02 16.66
N TYR A 123 -29.03 -2.35 16.65
CA TYR A 123 -27.96 -1.39 16.94
C TYR A 123 -27.91 -0.24 15.93
N THR A 124 -28.23 -0.52 14.66
CA THR A 124 -28.31 0.52 13.62
C THR A 124 -29.39 1.56 13.96
N ARG A 125 -30.59 1.11 14.37
CA ARG A 125 -31.68 2.00 14.79
C ARG A 125 -31.32 2.83 16.03
N LYS A 126 -30.52 2.26 16.96
CA LYS A 126 -29.99 2.98 18.13
C LYS A 126 -28.81 3.89 17.81
N SER A 127 -28.33 3.90 16.57
CA SER A 127 -27.11 4.62 16.14
C SER A 127 -25.83 4.14 16.82
N TYR A 128 -25.77 2.91 17.30
CA TYR A 128 -24.59 2.25 17.85
C TYR A 128 -23.84 1.54 16.71
N PHE A 129 -23.16 2.34 15.89
CA PHE A 129 -22.60 1.86 14.61
C PHE A 129 -21.47 0.85 14.78
N PHE A 130 -20.68 0.95 15.85
CA PHE A 130 -19.58 0.00 16.10
C PHE A 130 -20.14 -1.40 16.42
N GLU A 131 -21.08 -1.48 17.34
CA GLU A 131 -21.77 -2.70 17.76
C GLU A 131 -22.55 -3.31 16.58
N ALA A 132 -23.21 -2.45 15.79
CA ALA A 132 -23.93 -2.87 14.59
C ALA A 132 -22.99 -3.53 13.55
N ILE A 133 -21.81 -2.97 13.33
CA ILE A 133 -20.80 -3.52 12.42
C ILE A 133 -20.28 -4.87 12.93
N GLN A 134 -20.00 -5.01 14.22
CA GLN A 134 -19.54 -6.28 14.79
C GLN A 134 -20.61 -7.38 14.69
N ALA A 135 -21.87 -7.06 14.99
CA ALA A 135 -22.97 -7.98 14.83
C ALA A 135 -23.17 -8.39 13.35
N ALA A 136 -23.13 -7.44 12.42
CA ALA A 136 -23.23 -7.73 10.98
C ALA A 136 -22.09 -8.63 10.46
N LYS A 137 -20.85 -8.43 10.95
CA LYS A 137 -19.71 -9.32 10.64
C LYS A 137 -19.95 -10.75 11.11
N ASN A 138 -20.49 -10.93 12.32
CA ASN A 138 -20.81 -12.24 12.85
C ASN A 138 -21.93 -12.90 12.05
N ALA A 139 -22.97 -12.16 11.64
CA ALA A 139 -24.01 -12.66 10.76
C ALA A 139 -23.46 -13.20 9.42
N VAL A 140 -22.48 -12.51 8.84
CA VAL A 140 -21.77 -12.95 7.62
C VAL A 140 -20.90 -14.17 7.89
N LYS A 141 -20.15 -14.19 9.00
CA LYS A 141 -19.24 -15.27 9.38
C LYS A 141 -19.94 -16.61 9.52
N TYR A 142 -21.11 -16.64 10.18
CA TYR A 142 -21.79 -17.89 10.53
C TYR A 142 -22.75 -18.41 9.46
N LYS A 143 -23.08 -17.62 8.43
CA LYS A 143 -23.93 -18.06 7.31
C LYS A 143 -23.13 -18.07 6.00
N LYS A 144 -22.44 -19.18 5.74
CA LYS A 144 -21.47 -19.37 4.65
C LYS A 144 -22.04 -19.23 3.21
N PHE A 145 -23.36 -19.27 2.99
CA PHE A 145 -23.96 -19.16 1.67
C PHE A 145 -25.18 -18.23 1.62
N ARG A 146 -25.11 -17.20 0.75
CA ARG A 146 -26.20 -16.29 0.34
C ARG A 146 -26.88 -15.48 1.47
N ASN A 147 -26.13 -14.75 2.30
CA ASN A 147 -26.74 -13.72 3.13
C ASN A 147 -26.55 -12.33 2.53
N SER A 148 -27.16 -12.11 1.34
CA SER A 148 -27.16 -10.81 0.66
C SER A 148 -27.64 -9.67 1.57
N ARG A 149 -28.58 -9.95 2.51
CA ARG A 149 -29.11 -8.95 3.47
C ARG A 149 -28.08 -8.53 4.50
N ALA A 150 -27.30 -9.46 5.08
CA ALA A 150 -26.27 -9.13 6.06
C ALA A 150 -25.07 -8.40 5.41
N HIS A 151 -24.67 -8.79 4.20
CA HIS A 151 -23.69 -8.08 3.42
C HIS A 151 -24.15 -6.67 3.04
N PHE A 152 -25.39 -6.53 2.60
CA PHE A 152 -25.99 -5.22 2.29
C PHE A 152 -26.08 -4.31 3.52
N LEU A 153 -26.49 -4.87 4.67
CA LEU A 153 -26.53 -4.12 5.93
C LEU A 153 -25.14 -3.71 6.39
N LEU A 154 -24.15 -4.61 6.29
CA LEU A 154 -22.76 -4.32 6.63
C LEU A 154 -22.21 -3.18 5.75
N HIS A 155 -22.49 -3.22 4.46
CA HIS A 155 -22.16 -2.15 3.52
C HIS A 155 -22.81 -0.81 3.90
N LYS A 156 -24.12 -0.83 4.21
CA LYS A 156 -24.87 0.36 4.66
C LYS A 156 -24.32 0.94 5.97
N LEU A 157 -23.90 0.08 6.91
CA LEU A 157 -23.32 0.47 8.18
C LEU A 157 -21.93 1.10 8.04
N TYR A 158 -21.07 0.54 7.19
CA TYR A 158 -19.79 1.15 6.89
C TYR A 158 -19.96 2.55 6.28
N ASN A 159 -20.92 2.71 5.37
CA ASN A 159 -21.27 4.01 4.81
C ASN A 159 -21.75 5.01 5.89
N ALA A 160 -22.63 4.59 6.79
CA ALA A 160 -23.17 5.44 7.85
C ALA A 160 -22.11 5.79 8.91
N SER A 161 -21.25 4.84 9.31
CA SER A 161 -20.20 5.07 10.30
C SER A 161 -19.08 5.95 9.73
N ALA A 162 -18.71 5.77 8.47
CA ALA A 162 -17.78 6.64 7.78
C ALA A 162 -18.30 8.08 7.73
N PHE A 163 -19.60 8.28 7.48
CA PHE A 163 -20.23 9.59 7.40
C PHE A 163 -20.31 10.31 8.77
N LYS A 164 -20.48 9.58 9.88
CA LYS A 164 -20.59 10.17 11.22
C LYS A 164 -19.22 10.52 11.83
N ASN A 165 -18.21 9.65 11.64
CA ASN A 165 -16.81 9.94 11.97
C ASN A 165 -16.20 11.02 11.07
N PHE A 166 -16.72 11.16 9.87
CA PHE A 166 -16.38 12.19 8.90
C PHE A 166 -16.75 13.61 9.40
N LYS A 167 -17.88 13.82 10.05
CA LYS A 167 -18.30 15.14 10.55
C LYS A 167 -17.36 15.70 11.62
N VAL A 168 -16.64 14.85 12.36
CA VAL A 168 -15.73 15.23 13.45
C VAL A 168 -14.26 15.33 13.03
N SER A 169 -13.82 14.55 12.03
CA SER A 169 -12.42 14.52 11.54
C SER A 169 -12.22 15.13 10.14
N CYS A 170 -13.27 15.69 9.56
CA CYS A 170 -13.40 15.88 8.12
C CYS A 170 -12.61 17.01 7.50
N LYS A 171 -12.31 18.10 8.20
CA LYS A 171 -11.66 19.23 7.53
C LYS A 171 -10.26 18.86 7.02
N ALA A 172 -9.46 18.21 7.86
CA ALA A 172 -8.10 17.81 7.52
C ALA A 172 -8.01 16.61 6.56
N LYS A 173 -8.96 15.64 6.67
CA LYS A 173 -8.99 14.47 5.77
C LYS A 173 -9.61 14.79 4.42
N PHE A 174 -10.58 15.71 4.38
CA PHE A 174 -11.15 16.23 3.14
C PHE A 174 -10.12 17.06 2.35
N GLU A 175 -9.30 17.85 3.04
CA GLU A 175 -8.19 18.56 2.40
C GLU A 175 -7.12 17.61 1.84
N LYS A 176 -6.80 16.50 2.57
CA LYS A 176 -5.93 15.43 2.07
C LYS A 176 -6.55 14.66 0.91
N PHE A 177 -7.84 14.40 0.93
CA PHE A 177 -8.57 13.77 -0.18
C PHE A 177 -8.67 14.69 -1.40
N LEU A 178 -8.95 15.99 -1.20
CA LEU A 178 -8.89 16.98 -2.27
C LEU A 178 -7.46 17.14 -2.83
N ALA A 179 -6.43 17.08 -1.97
CA ALA A 179 -5.04 17.06 -2.40
C ALA A 179 -4.69 15.79 -3.17
N PHE A 180 -5.21 14.62 -2.76
CA PHE A 180 -5.09 13.36 -3.50
C PHE A 180 -5.81 13.44 -4.86
N LEU A 181 -7.06 13.94 -4.89
CA LEU A 181 -7.77 14.17 -6.16
C LEU A 181 -7.06 15.19 -7.05
N THR A 182 -6.49 16.27 -6.47
CA THR A 182 -5.72 17.27 -7.23
C THR A 182 -4.35 16.78 -7.65
N PHE A 183 -3.79 15.79 -6.97
CA PHE A 183 -2.57 15.10 -7.38
C PHE A 183 -2.85 14.04 -8.46
N ALA A 184 -3.97 13.31 -8.33
CA ALA A 184 -4.40 12.28 -9.29
C ALA A 184 -5.09 12.87 -10.54
N PHE A 185 -5.68 14.06 -10.43
CA PHE A 185 -6.46 14.71 -11.50
C PHE A 185 -6.14 16.20 -11.56
N ASP A 186 -6.12 16.77 -12.76
CA ASP A 186 -6.02 18.23 -12.93
C ASP A 186 -7.18 18.93 -12.17
N LYS A 187 -6.83 19.92 -11.34
CA LYS A 187 -7.78 20.71 -10.54
C LYS A 187 -8.93 21.29 -11.39
N LYS A 188 -8.64 21.63 -12.64
CA LYS A 188 -9.62 22.14 -13.59
C LYS A 188 -10.57 21.03 -14.04
N ALA A 189 -10.07 19.83 -14.33
CA ALA A 189 -10.87 18.67 -14.70
C ALA A 189 -11.79 18.23 -13.56
N ILE A 190 -11.32 18.27 -12.30
CA ILE A 190 -12.16 17.98 -11.11
C ILE A 190 -13.29 19.01 -10.98
N MET A 191 -12.98 20.30 -11.11
CA MET A 191 -13.97 21.36 -10.96
C MET A 191 -14.98 21.36 -12.11
N ASP A 192 -14.56 21.06 -13.33
CA ASP A 192 -15.45 20.94 -14.48
C ASP A 192 -16.31 19.66 -14.40
N THR A 193 -15.78 18.57 -13.83
CA THR A 193 -16.51 17.32 -13.59
C THR A 193 -17.47 17.45 -12.41
N LEU A 194 -17.12 18.17 -11.35
CA LEU A 194 -18.00 18.47 -10.21
C LEU A 194 -19.12 19.45 -10.58
N ARG A 195 -18.95 20.27 -11.63
CA ARG A 195 -19.98 21.16 -12.18
C ARG A 195 -21.07 20.40 -12.93
N THR A 196 -20.81 19.20 -13.41
CA THR A 196 -21.84 18.31 -13.97
C THR A 196 -22.51 17.54 -12.84
N ILE A 197 -23.69 18.01 -12.40
CA ILE A 197 -24.52 17.54 -11.26
C ILE A 197 -24.69 16.01 -11.19
N SER A 198 -24.49 15.28 -12.30
CA SER A 198 -24.62 13.83 -12.38
C SER A 198 -23.53 13.03 -11.64
N TYR A 199 -22.38 13.62 -11.33
CA TYR A 199 -21.26 12.87 -10.71
C TYR A 199 -21.17 13.03 -9.19
N LEU A 200 -21.90 13.97 -8.59
CA LEU A 200 -22.00 14.11 -7.11
C LEU A 200 -22.54 12.84 -6.44
N GLN A 201 -23.34 12.06 -7.14
CA GLN A 201 -23.86 10.79 -6.65
C GLN A 201 -22.78 9.72 -6.39
N PHE A 202 -21.58 9.85 -7.01
CA PHE A 202 -20.47 8.90 -6.83
C PHE A 202 -19.49 9.32 -5.73
N LEU A 203 -19.60 10.52 -5.18
CA LEU A 203 -18.73 10.96 -4.06
C LEU A 203 -18.72 9.98 -2.87
N PRO A 204 -19.86 9.42 -2.41
CA PRO A 204 -19.84 8.43 -1.33
C PRO A 204 -19.04 7.17 -1.68
N VAL A 205 -19.08 6.75 -2.94
CA VAL A 205 -18.35 5.59 -3.45
C VAL A 205 -16.85 5.86 -3.43
N LEU A 206 -16.42 7.01 -3.94
CA LEU A 206 -15.01 7.42 -3.95
C LEU A 206 -14.45 7.54 -2.53
N PHE A 207 -15.24 8.03 -1.57
CA PHE A 207 -14.83 8.08 -0.17
C PHE A 207 -14.68 6.70 0.47
N LEU A 208 -15.63 5.81 0.19
CA LEU A 208 -15.62 4.48 0.76
C LEU A 208 -14.49 3.63 0.18
N SER A 209 -14.25 3.74 -1.11
CA SER A 209 -13.13 3.03 -1.75
C SER A 209 -11.78 3.55 -1.25
N PHE A 210 -11.62 4.87 -1.10
CA PHE A 210 -10.43 5.45 -0.47
C PHE A 210 -10.21 4.93 0.96
N TYR A 211 -11.27 4.84 1.76
CA TYR A 211 -11.20 4.25 3.09
C TYR A 211 -10.75 2.78 3.03
N TYR A 212 -11.28 1.97 2.10
CA TYR A 212 -10.88 0.57 1.94
C TYR A 212 -9.41 0.43 1.54
N ILE A 213 -8.91 1.32 0.67
CA ILE A 213 -7.48 1.38 0.32
C ILE A 213 -6.63 1.68 1.56
N GLN A 214 -7.02 2.67 2.39
CA GLN A 214 -6.28 3.04 3.61
C GLN A 214 -6.19 1.89 4.63
N ILE A 215 -7.21 1.05 4.74
CA ILE A 215 -7.22 -0.12 5.63
C ILE A 215 -6.74 -1.41 4.95
N ARG A 216 -6.13 -1.30 3.76
CA ARG A 216 -5.61 -2.40 2.94
C ARG A 216 -6.66 -3.49 2.59
N LYS A 217 -7.91 -3.11 2.43
CA LYS A 217 -9.00 -3.99 1.95
C LYS A 217 -9.29 -3.72 0.48
N LEU A 218 -8.30 -3.98 -0.35
CA LEU A 218 -8.33 -3.66 -1.77
C LEU A 218 -9.45 -4.40 -2.51
N ASP A 219 -9.74 -5.66 -2.16
CA ASP A 219 -10.85 -6.43 -2.77
C ASP A 219 -12.19 -5.71 -2.68
N LEU A 220 -12.48 -5.08 -1.52
CA LEU A 220 -13.72 -4.34 -1.33
C LEU A 220 -13.75 -3.03 -2.14
N ALA A 221 -12.59 -2.41 -2.34
CA ALA A 221 -12.49 -1.22 -3.20
C ALA A 221 -12.74 -1.61 -4.67
N VAL A 222 -12.12 -2.69 -5.13
CA VAL A 222 -12.31 -3.25 -6.49
C VAL A 222 -13.78 -3.58 -6.75
N GLU A 223 -14.43 -4.34 -5.85
CA GLU A 223 -15.86 -4.66 -5.98
C GLU A 223 -16.73 -3.41 -6.09
N LEU A 224 -16.44 -2.40 -5.28
CA LEU A 224 -17.17 -1.15 -5.28
C LEU A 224 -16.97 -0.34 -6.56
N TYR A 225 -15.75 -0.31 -7.12
CA TYR A 225 -15.49 0.33 -8.40
C TYR A 225 -16.20 -0.38 -9.54
N ILE A 226 -16.16 -1.72 -9.62
CA ILE A 226 -16.85 -2.51 -10.63
C ILE A 226 -18.36 -2.23 -10.61
N GLN A 227 -19.01 -2.32 -9.43
CA GLN A 227 -20.44 -2.03 -9.29
C GLN A 227 -20.79 -0.58 -9.69
N THR A 228 -19.86 0.35 -9.54
CA THR A 228 -20.08 1.74 -9.91
C THR A 228 -19.88 1.97 -11.40
N ILE A 229 -18.90 1.30 -12.01
CA ILE A 229 -18.67 1.30 -13.46
C ILE A 229 -19.89 0.73 -14.21
N GLU A 230 -20.52 -0.33 -13.71
CA GLU A 230 -21.77 -0.87 -14.29
C GLU A 230 -22.87 0.19 -14.37
N LYS A 231 -22.93 1.12 -13.42
CA LYS A 231 -23.92 2.21 -13.38
C LYS A 231 -23.50 3.45 -14.15
N ALA A 232 -22.21 3.63 -14.36
CA ALA A 232 -21.63 4.79 -15.03
C ALA A 232 -20.43 4.39 -15.92
N PRO A 233 -20.64 3.62 -17.00
CA PRO A 233 -19.56 3.07 -17.82
C PRO A 233 -18.75 4.13 -18.58
N GLY A 234 -19.23 5.36 -18.68
CA GLY A 234 -18.51 6.49 -19.29
C GLY A 234 -17.69 7.32 -18.31
N PHE A 235 -17.66 6.98 -17.00
CA PHE A 235 -16.93 7.77 -16.03
C PHE A 235 -15.47 7.31 -15.90
N THR A 236 -14.64 7.83 -16.77
CA THR A 236 -13.21 7.50 -16.94
C THR A 236 -12.39 7.42 -15.64
N PRO A 237 -12.57 8.33 -14.63
CA PRO A 237 -11.80 8.25 -13.40
C PRO A 237 -11.94 6.94 -12.62
N LEU A 238 -13.08 6.24 -12.73
CA LEU A 238 -13.26 4.96 -12.03
C LEU A 238 -12.35 3.87 -12.57
N TYR A 239 -12.08 3.85 -13.87
CA TYR A 239 -11.17 2.89 -14.48
C TYR A 239 -9.73 3.12 -14.01
N CYS A 240 -9.30 4.39 -13.88
CA CYS A 240 -7.99 4.68 -13.29
C CYS A 240 -7.89 4.21 -11.84
N LEU A 241 -8.93 4.47 -11.02
CA LEU A 241 -8.95 4.06 -9.62
C LEU A 241 -9.04 2.53 -9.45
N LEU A 242 -9.76 1.85 -10.34
CA LEU A 242 -9.82 0.39 -10.39
C LEU A 242 -8.44 -0.17 -10.77
N GLY A 243 -7.81 0.41 -11.79
CA GLY A 243 -6.45 0.07 -12.18
C GLY A 243 -5.44 0.27 -11.04
N ASP A 244 -5.52 1.39 -10.30
CA ASP A 244 -4.67 1.66 -9.12
C ASP A 244 -4.87 0.61 -8.02
N ALA A 245 -6.11 0.16 -7.80
CA ALA A 245 -6.40 -0.89 -6.83
C ALA A 245 -5.81 -2.24 -7.27
N TYR A 246 -5.93 -2.61 -8.54
CA TYR A 246 -5.31 -3.82 -9.09
C TYR A 246 -3.79 -3.76 -9.05
N LEU A 247 -3.19 -2.60 -9.37
CA LEU A 247 -1.74 -2.38 -9.28
C LEU A 247 -1.24 -2.60 -7.84
N ALA A 248 -1.96 -2.02 -6.85
CA ALA A 248 -1.63 -2.21 -5.43
C ALA A 248 -1.79 -3.66 -4.94
N MET A 249 -2.55 -4.49 -5.65
CA MET A 249 -2.68 -5.95 -5.40
C MET A 249 -1.62 -6.77 -6.15
N GLY A 250 -0.81 -6.15 -7.02
CA GLY A 250 0.14 -6.84 -7.89
C GLY A 250 -0.50 -7.49 -9.12
N HIS A 251 -1.75 -7.17 -9.42
CA HIS A 251 -2.50 -7.67 -10.59
C HIS A 251 -2.24 -6.77 -11.81
N PHE A 252 -1.02 -6.82 -12.35
CA PHE A 252 -0.55 -5.91 -13.40
C PHE A 252 -1.40 -5.94 -14.67
N GLU A 253 -1.80 -7.11 -15.15
CA GLU A 253 -2.58 -7.25 -16.40
C GLU A 253 -3.99 -6.65 -16.26
N ASP A 254 -4.63 -6.83 -15.10
CA ASP A 254 -5.93 -6.25 -14.83
C ASP A 254 -5.82 -4.72 -14.76
N ALA A 255 -4.80 -4.20 -14.06
CA ALA A 255 -4.52 -2.76 -14.00
C ALA A 255 -4.29 -2.15 -15.39
N ILE A 256 -3.45 -2.78 -16.21
CA ILE A 256 -3.16 -2.37 -17.59
C ILE A 256 -4.45 -2.32 -18.42
N THR A 257 -5.33 -3.30 -18.25
CA THR A 257 -6.60 -3.37 -18.97
C THR A 257 -7.51 -2.18 -18.62
N GLU A 258 -7.60 -1.85 -17.33
CA GLU A 258 -8.43 -0.73 -16.85
C GLU A 258 -7.87 0.63 -17.29
N TYR A 259 -6.55 0.83 -17.25
CA TYR A 259 -5.93 2.06 -17.76
C TYR A 259 -6.11 2.22 -19.27
N LYS A 260 -6.01 1.13 -20.05
CA LYS A 260 -6.31 1.15 -21.49
C LYS A 260 -7.78 1.49 -21.76
N MET A 261 -8.71 1.00 -20.93
CA MET A 261 -10.11 1.35 -21.03
C MET A 261 -10.33 2.84 -20.75
N ALA A 262 -9.65 3.40 -19.72
CA ALA A 262 -9.68 4.83 -19.44
C ALA A 262 -9.17 5.66 -20.64
N ILE A 263 -8.09 5.24 -21.29
CA ILE A 263 -7.52 5.89 -22.48
C ILE A 263 -8.45 5.75 -23.69
N TRP A 264 -9.12 4.61 -23.85
CA TRP A 264 -10.08 4.40 -24.93
C TRP A 264 -11.29 5.34 -24.81
N LEU A 265 -11.77 5.55 -23.58
CA LEU A 265 -12.87 6.48 -23.28
C LEU A 265 -12.45 7.95 -23.42
N ASP A 266 -11.22 8.27 -23.06
CA ASP A 266 -10.64 9.61 -23.14
C ASP A 266 -9.17 9.50 -23.58
N SER A 267 -8.94 9.71 -24.87
CA SER A 267 -7.61 9.60 -25.50
C SER A 267 -6.59 10.66 -25.04
N LEU A 268 -7.03 11.67 -24.30
CA LEU A 268 -6.19 12.72 -23.69
C LEU A 268 -6.08 12.56 -22.16
N ASN A 269 -6.44 11.40 -21.62
CA ASN A 269 -6.36 11.11 -20.18
C ASN A 269 -4.91 10.92 -19.71
N ILE A 270 -4.24 12.03 -19.40
CA ILE A 270 -2.84 12.03 -18.94
C ILE A 270 -2.61 11.14 -17.70
N PRO A 271 -3.45 11.18 -16.64
CA PRO A 271 -3.34 10.26 -15.52
C PRO A 271 -3.32 8.79 -15.95
N ALA A 272 -4.22 8.36 -16.84
CA ALA A 272 -4.29 6.98 -17.29
C ALA A 272 -3.02 6.52 -18.02
N TYR A 273 -2.47 7.37 -18.90
CA TYR A 273 -1.17 7.07 -19.54
C TYR A 273 -0.03 6.94 -18.54
N ARG A 274 0.05 7.84 -17.54
CA ARG A 274 1.10 7.80 -16.52
C ARG A 274 1.01 6.51 -15.67
N HIS A 275 -0.18 6.15 -15.22
CA HIS A 275 -0.38 4.92 -14.44
C HIS A 275 -0.17 3.67 -15.29
N LEU A 276 -0.53 3.71 -16.59
CA LEU A 276 -0.23 2.64 -17.54
C LEU A 276 1.27 2.42 -17.71
N SER A 277 2.05 3.50 -17.84
CA SER A 277 3.51 3.40 -17.89
C SER A 277 4.08 2.78 -16.62
N GLN A 278 3.62 3.23 -15.44
CA GLN A 278 4.05 2.67 -14.16
C GLN A 278 3.71 1.18 -14.06
N ALA A 279 2.52 0.77 -14.51
CA ALA A 279 2.13 -0.64 -14.50
C ALA A 279 3.05 -1.50 -15.39
N TYR A 280 3.45 -0.97 -16.55
CA TYR A 280 4.44 -1.65 -17.41
C TYR A 280 5.82 -1.69 -16.78
N GLU A 281 6.25 -0.62 -16.10
CA GLU A 281 7.54 -0.59 -15.37
C GLU A 281 7.58 -1.65 -14.26
N GLU A 282 6.52 -1.74 -13.45
CA GLU A 282 6.43 -2.72 -12.36
C GLU A 282 6.31 -4.18 -12.89
N GLN A 283 5.76 -4.36 -14.09
CA GLN A 283 5.75 -5.65 -14.80
C GLN A 283 7.11 -5.99 -15.43
N GLY A 284 8.02 -5.02 -15.57
CA GLY A 284 9.31 -5.15 -16.25
C GLY A 284 9.24 -5.00 -17.78
N ASP A 285 8.10 -4.55 -18.31
CA ASP A 285 7.92 -4.30 -19.75
C ASP A 285 8.34 -2.87 -20.09
N TYR A 286 9.63 -2.64 -20.08
CA TYR A 286 10.21 -1.32 -20.32
C TYR A 286 9.94 -0.79 -21.72
N ASP A 287 9.76 -1.65 -22.72
CA ASP A 287 9.47 -1.22 -24.09
C ASP A 287 8.11 -0.54 -24.20
N ARG A 288 7.06 -1.18 -23.66
CA ARG A 288 5.72 -0.58 -23.64
C ARG A 288 5.63 0.65 -22.71
N ALA A 289 6.40 0.69 -21.64
CA ALA A 289 6.51 1.87 -20.79
C ALA A 289 7.11 3.06 -21.56
N ILE A 290 8.19 2.84 -22.32
CA ILE A 290 8.84 3.84 -23.18
C ILE A 290 7.85 4.37 -24.22
N GLU A 291 7.16 3.49 -24.95
CA GLU A 291 6.14 3.89 -25.95
C GLU A 291 5.06 4.77 -25.32
N THR A 292 4.65 4.41 -24.12
CA THR A 292 3.61 5.15 -23.38
C THR A 292 4.09 6.55 -22.98
N TYR A 293 5.31 6.71 -22.46
CA TYR A 293 5.88 8.04 -22.17
C TYR A 293 6.15 8.85 -23.43
N GLN A 294 6.59 8.24 -24.53
CA GLN A 294 6.70 8.93 -25.82
C GLN A 294 5.35 9.49 -26.29
N LYS A 295 4.27 8.72 -26.05
CA LYS A 295 2.91 9.20 -26.32
C LYS A 295 2.53 10.36 -25.42
N LEU A 296 2.81 10.30 -24.11
CA LEU A 296 2.61 11.40 -23.16
C LEU A 296 3.35 12.67 -23.61
N ILE A 297 4.61 12.55 -23.97
CA ILE A 297 5.43 13.66 -24.47
C ILE A 297 4.84 14.24 -25.77
N SER A 298 4.31 13.40 -26.66
CA SER A 298 3.63 13.88 -27.87
C SER A 298 2.38 14.72 -27.58
N ILE A 299 1.68 14.45 -26.46
CA ILE A 299 0.49 15.20 -26.02
C ILE A 299 0.90 16.46 -25.25
N MET A 300 1.90 16.33 -24.35
CA MET A 300 2.36 17.40 -23.47
C MET A 300 3.89 17.48 -23.45
N PRO A 301 4.53 18.08 -24.46
CA PRO A 301 5.99 18.06 -24.63
C PRO A 301 6.77 18.93 -23.63
N THR A 302 6.08 19.75 -22.85
CA THR A 302 6.71 20.69 -21.90
C THR A 302 6.65 20.23 -20.45
N VAL A 303 6.27 18.98 -20.18
CA VAL A 303 6.22 18.43 -18.83
C VAL A 303 7.54 17.75 -18.50
N PRO A 304 8.36 18.31 -17.61
CA PRO A 304 9.71 17.80 -17.31
C PRO A 304 9.70 16.36 -16.77
N ASP A 305 8.70 16.02 -15.95
CA ASP A 305 8.59 14.69 -15.33
C ASP A 305 8.48 13.56 -16.36
N PHE A 306 7.83 13.80 -17.51
CA PHE A 306 7.72 12.77 -18.55
C PHE A 306 9.07 12.50 -19.22
N HIS A 307 9.86 13.55 -19.41
CA HIS A 307 11.21 13.41 -19.95
C HIS A 307 12.14 12.71 -18.96
N SER A 308 12.09 13.05 -17.67
CA SER A 308 12.93 12.38 -16.66
C SER A 308 12.58 10.90 -16.48
N ASN A 309 11.27 10.57 -16.48
CA ASN A 309 10.84 9.16 -16.39
C ASN A 309 11.24 8.37 -17.64
N LEU A 310 11.08 8.94 -18.83
CA LEU A 310 11.56 8.33 -20.06
C LEU A 310 13.07 8.12 -20.02
N ALA A 311 13.83 9.09 -19.47
CA ALA A 311 15.27 8.97 -19.32
C ALA A 311 15.65 7.81 -18.38
N ASN A 312 14.94 7.66 -17.24
CA ASN A 312 15.14 6.53 -16.33
C ASN A 312 14.94 5.18 -17.03
N LEU A 313 13.91 5.05 -17.86
CA LEU A 313 13.65 3.82 -18.63
C LEU A 313 14.76 3.52 -19.64
N TYR A 314 15.24 4.54 -20.35
CA TYR A 314 16.39 4.37 -21.24
C TYR A 314 17.67 3.97 -20.48
N TYR A 315 17.86 4.54 -19.28
CA TYR A 315 18.97 4.16 -18.39
C TYR A 315 18.90 2.68 -18.00
N ILE A 316 17.72 2.22 -17.53
CA ILE A 316 17.50 0.80 -17.14
C ILE A 316 17.78 -0.14 -18.33
N LYS A 317 17.44 0.26 -19.56
CA LYS A 317 17.73 -0.51 -20.78
C LYS A 317 19.18 -0.41 -21.27
N GLY A 318 20.04 0.40 -20.64
CA GLY A 318 21.41 0.63 -21.09
C GLY A 318 21.53 1.57 -22.30
N GLU A 319 20.45 2.26 -22.66
CA GLU A 319 20.42 3.21 -23.78
C GLU A 319 20.88 4.61 -23.31
N PHE A 320 22.07 4.70 -22.74
CA PHE A 320 22.59 5.86 -22.00
C PHE A 320 22.56 7.17 -22.78
N LYS A 321 22.84 7.15 -24.09
CA LYS A 321 22.80 8.37 -24.92
C LYS A 321 21.40 8.97 -25.02
N LEU A 322 20.37 8.12 -25.10
CA LEU A 322 18.98 8.57 -25.12
C LEU A 322 18.55 9.06 -23.72
N ALA A 323 18.99 8.38 -22.67
CA ALA A 323 18.75 8.81 -21.29
C ALA A 323 19.30 10.22 -21.05
N VAL A 324 20.55 10.48 -21.41
CA VAL A 324 21.19 11.79 -21.31
C VAL A 324 20.40 12.88 -22.04
N ALA A 325 19.99 12.64 -23.29
CA ALA A 325 19.23 13.61 -24.06
C ALA A 325 17.88 13.98 -23.38
N GLN A 326 17.21 12.99 -22.79
CA GLN A 326 15.94 13.21 -22.09
C GLN A 326 16.15 13.92 -20.74
N TYR A 327 17.19 13.59 -19.96
CA TYR A 327 17.52 14.31 -18.72
C TYR A 327 17.87 15.78 -18.99
N GLN A 328 18.66 16.07 -20.01
CA GLN A 328 18.99 17.43 -20.41
C GLN A 328 17.73 18.23 -20.80
N THR A 329 16.81 17.60 -21.53
CA THR A 329 15.51 18.21 -21.88
C THR A 329 14.71 18.49 -20.62
N ALA A 330 14.63 17.55 -19.69
CA ALA A 330 13.93 17.71 -18.42
C ALA A 330 14.48 18.90 -17.60
N ILE A 331 15.81 19.03 -17.50
CA ILE A 331 16.48 20.15 -16.82
C ILE A 331 16.12 21.49 -17.46
N THR A 332 16.11 21.57 -18.78
CA THR A 332 15.81 22.83 -19.50
C THR A 332 14.36 23.27 -19.34
N LEU A 333 13.43 22.33 -19.13
CA LEU A 333 12.00 22.59 -18.99
C LEU A 333 11.59 23.00 -17.57
N ASN A 334 12.40 22.71 -16.54
CA ASN A 334 11.97 22.89 -15.16
C ASN A 334 12.73 24.00 -14.41
N PRO A 335 12.04 25.05 -13.95
CA PRO A 335 12.65 26.11 -13.13
C PRO A 335 12.79 25.75 -11.63
N ASN A 336 12.30 24.59 -11.18
CA ASN A 336 12.36 24.19 -9.77
C ASN A 336 13.77 23.74 -9.39
N LYS A 337 14.47 24.52 -8.58
CA LYS A 337 15.87 24.28 -8.20
C LYS A 337 16.11 22.91 -7.60
N LYS A 338 15.28 22.49 -6.64
CA LYS A 338 15.47 21.19 -5.95
C LYS A 338 15.30 20.01 -6.90
N TRP A 339 14.28 20.05 -7.75
CA TRP A 339 14.04 19.00 -8.73
C TRP A 339 15.16 18.94 -9.79
N THR A 340 15.55 20.12 -10.31
CA THR A 340 16.66 20.22 -11.28
C THR A 340 17.96 19.72 -10.70
N SER A 341 18.23 19.98 -9.43
CA SER A 341 19.40 19.44 -8.72
C SER A 341 19.42 17.91 -8.71
N ILE A 342 18.29 17.27 -8.38
CA ILE A 342 18.18 15.79 -8.35
C ILE A 342 18.46 15.21 -9.74
N ILE A 343 17.84 15.76 -10.79
CA ILE A 343 18.06 15.28 -12.17
C ILE A 343 19.48 15.53 -12.64
N ALA A 344 20.08 16.67 -12.27
CA ALA A 344 21.47 16.97 -12.60
C ALA A 344 22.45 16.01 -11.89
N GLN A 345 22.19 15.62 -10.64
CA GLN A 345 22.96 14.58 -9.95
C GLN A 345 22.86 13.22 -10.66
N THR A 346 21.63 12.81 -11.03
CA THR A 346 21.42 11.56 -11.79
C THR A 346 22.14 11.60 -13.14
N LEU A 347 22.07 12.72 -13.85
CA LEU A 347 22.78 12.92 -15.11
C LEU A 347 24.30 12.83 -14.93
N GLY A 348 24.84 13.43 -13.87
CA GLY A 348 26.27 13.33 -13.52
C GLY A 348 26.71 11.88 -13.31
N PHE A 349 25.90 11.11 -12.57
CA PHE A 349 26.14 9.68 -12.36
C PHE A 349 26.13 8.88 -13.66
N VAL A 350 25.17 9.14 -14.57
CA VAL A 350 25.12 8.46 -15.89
C VAL A 350 26.36 8.76 -16.72
N TYR A 351 26.85 9.99 -16.69
CA TYR A 351 28.09 10.34 -17.40
C TYR A 351 29.31 9.65 -16.80
N GLN A 352 29.45 9.65 -15.48
CA GLN A 352 30.59 9.07 -14.77
C GLN A 352 30.66 7.55 -14.96
N GLU A 353 29.60 6.83 -14.62
CA GLU A 353 29.60 5.37 -14.54
C GLU A 353 29.42 4.69 -15.91
N ASN A 354 28.65 5.28 -16.82
CA ASN A 354 28.22 4.57 -18.02
C ASN A 354 28.82 5.11 -19.30
N GLN A 355 29.29 6.34 -19.32
CA GLN A 355 29.90 6.94 -20.51
C GLN A 355 31.38 7.29 -20.31
N ASN A 356 31.88 7.20 -19.09
CA ASN A 356 33.22 7.62 -18.68
C ASN A 356 33.55 9.06 -19.15
N ASP A 357 32.55 9.93 -19.20
CA ASP A 357 32.67 11.35 -19.55
C ASP A 357 32.72 12.18 -18.27
N LEU A 358 33.90 12.19 -17.65
CA LEU A 358 34.11 12.86 -16.35
C LEU A 358 33.93 14.37 -16.45
N ASP A 359 34.21 15.00 -17.57
CA ASP A 359 33.99 16.45 -17.75
C ASP A 359 32.50 16.78 -17.76
N ALA A 360 31.70 16.01 -18.46
CA ALA A 360 30.26 16.16 -18.47
C ALA A 360 29.64 15.83 -17.10
N ALA A 361 30.15 14.81 -16.39
CA ALA A 361 29.73 14.47 -15.04
C ALA A 361 29.97 15.62 -14.06
N ILE A 362 31.18 16.19 -14.06
CA ILE A 362 31.55 17.33 -13.23
C ILE A 362 30.64 18.54 -13.54
N CYS A 363 30.39 18.84 -14.81
CA CYS A 363 29.49 19.93 -15.21
C CYS A 363 28.05 19.72 -14.69
N ALA A 364 27.54 18.50 -14.77
CA ALA A 364 26.22 18.15 -14.26
C ALA A 364 26.14 18.28 -12.73
N TYR A 365 27.15 17.76 -11.98
CA TYR A 365 27.20 17.94 -10.53
C TYR A 365 27.39 19.40 -10.10
N GLN A 366 28.15 20.19 -10.85
CA GLN A 366 28.25 21.65 -10.62
C GLN A 366 26.91 22.35 -10.85
N THR A 367 26.14 21.92 -11.84
CA THR A 367 24.76 22.40 -12.03
C THR A 367 23.90 22.10 -10.82
N ALA A 368 23.96 20.86 -10.28
CA ALA A 368 23.26 20.49 -9.05
C ALA A 368 23.72 21.36 -7.86
N TYR A 369 25.01 21.56 -7.69
CA TYR A 369 25.61 22.40 -6.67
C TYR A 369 25.09 23.86 -6.69
N THR A 370 24.94 24.45 -7.88
CA THR A 370 24.41 25.81 -7.99
C THR A 370 22.94 25.92 -7.62
N MET A 371 22.19 24.82 -7.68
CA MET A 371 20.77 24.76 -7.35
C MET A 371 20.51 24.53 -5.86
N THR A 372 21.28 23.64 -5.23
CA THR A 372 21.13 23.24 -3.82
C THR A 372 22.52 23.12 -3.15
N PRO A 373 23.19 24.24 -2.82
CA PRO A 373 24.55 24.24 -2.28
C PRO A 373 24.65 23.67 -0.84
N GLU A 374 23.52 23.42 -0.19
CA GLU A 374 23.41 22.79 1.13
C GLU A 374 23.34 21.25 1.10
N ASP A 375 23.21 20.67 -0.08
CA ASP A 375 23.09 19.21 -0.24
C ASP A 375 24.47 18.54 -0.27
N ILE A 376 24.81 17.85 0.81
CA ILE A 376 26.11 17.21 1.02
C ILE A 376 26.40 16.11 -0.02
N ASP A 377 25.40 15.38 -0.48
CA ASP A 377 25.57 14.30 -1.43
C ASP A 377 26.14 14.81 -2.77
N ILE A 378 25.83 16.05 -3.13
CA ILE A 378 26.41 16.68 -4.34
C ILE A 378 27.92 16.82 -4.23
N TYR A 379 28.40 17.26 -3.05
CA TYR A 379 29.83 17.40 -2.82
C TYR A 379 30.55 16.04 -2.84
N ILE A 380 29.91 15.01 -2.32
CA ILE A 380 30.45 13.66 -2.33
C ILE A 380 30.61 13.17 -3.75
N ASN A 381 29.56 13.31 -4.58
CA ASN A 381 29.57 12.87 -5.98
C ASN A 381 30.53 13.72 -6.82
N LEU A 382 30.52 15.04 -6.64
CA LEU A 382 31.44 15.95 -7.34
C LEU A 382 32.91 15.68 -6.97
N GLY A 383 33.18 15.43 -5.69
CA GLY A 383 34.50 15.08 -5.21
C GLY A 383 35.01 13.75 -5.76
N SER A 384 34.11 12.74 -5.84
CA SER A 384 34.39 11.46 -6.50
C SER A 384 34.73 11.64 -7.98
N ALA A 385 33.93 12.42 -8.72
CA ALA A 385 34.18 12.67 -10.14
C ALA A 385 35.52 13.39 -10.38
N PHE A 386 35.91 14.33 -9.51
CA PHE A 386 37.25 14.92 -9.56
C PHE A 386 38.35 13.91 -9.23
N TYR A 387 38.11 13.01 -8.26
CA TYR A 387 39.05 11.94 -7.93
C TYR A 387 39.29 11.00 -9.16
N ASP A 388 38.20 10.54 -9.79
CA ASP A 388 38.27 9.66 -10.97
C ASP A 388 38.99 10.33 -12.16
N LYS A 389 38.87 11.67 -12.21
CA LYS A 389 39.62 12.48 -13.19
C LYS A 389 41.09 12.73 -12.79
N GLU A 390 41.53 12.21 -11.65
CA GLU A 390 42.85 12.46 -11.04
C GLU A 390 43.09 13.94 -10.67
N ASP A 391 42.02 14.75 -10.59
CA ASP A 391 42.07 16.14 -10.13
C ASP A 391 41.93 16.20 -8.60
N PHE A 392 42.94 15.70 -7.94
CA PHE A 392 42.95 15.54 -6.48
C PHE A 392 42.83 16.85 -5.70
N ASP A 393 43.29 17.96 -6.27
CA ASP A 393 43.25 19.25 -5.58
C ASP A 393 41.81 19.83 -5.55
N ASN A 394 41.07 19.70 -6.64
CA ASN A 394 39.65 20.04 -6.66
C ASN A 394 38.82 19.08 -5.83
N ALA A 395 39.08 17.78 -5.85
CA ALA A 395 38.43 16.82 -4.97
C ALA A 395 38.61 17.19 -3.47
N LEU A 396 39.85 17.50 -3.06
CA LEU A 396 40.17 17.94 -1.69
C LEU A 396 39.40 19.23 -1.30
N SER A 397 39.35 20.19 -2.23
CA SER A 397 38.63 21.46 -1.99
C SER A 397 37.14 21.23 -1.79
N VAL A 398 36.53 20.35 -2.61
CA VAL A 398 35.12 20.00 -2.54
C VAL A 398 34.79 19.28 -1.22
N TYR A 399 35.56 18.26 -0.85
CA TYR A 399 35.32 17.53 0.41
C TYR A 399 35.52 18.41 1.65
N ARG A 400 36.47 19.36 1.65
CA ARG A 400 36.63 20.33 2.75
C ARG A 400 35.40 21.23 2.87
N LYS A 401 34.82 21.72 1.77
CA LYS A 401 33.58 22.48 1.80
C LYS A 401 32.41 21.65 2.35
N ALA A 402 32.34 20.37 2.01
CA ALA A 402 31.35 19.46 2.56
C ALA A 402 31.48 19.31 4.07
N LEU A 403 32.71 19.25 4.63
CA LEU A 403 32.97 19.22 6.09
C LEU A 403 32.67 20.56 6.79
N GLU A 404 32.66 21.69 6.06
CA GLU A 404 32.16 22.95 6.63
C GLU A 404 30.63 22.89 6.88
N LEU A 405 29.89 22.10 6.10
CA LEU A 405 28.45 21.90 6.29
C LEU A 405 28.14 20.83 7.35
N ASP A 406 28.87 19.71 7.33
CA ASP A 406 28.76 18.65 8.34
C ASP A 406 30.14 18.10 8.71
N PRO A 407 30.75 18.64 9.79
CA PRO A 407 32.08 18.23 10.27
C PRO A 407 32.13 16.79 10.82
N THR A 408 30.99 16.13 10.97
CA THR A 408 30.88 14.78 11.56
C THR A 408 30.51 13.70 10.55
N ASN A 409 30.47 14.05 9.28
CA ASN A 409 30.05 13.14 8.22
C ASN A 409 31.10 12.06 7.94
N ALA A 410 30.84 10.83 8.39
CA ALA A 410 31.75 9.70 8.27
C ALA A 410 32.11 9.38 6.80
N LYS A 411 31.16 9.51 5.86
CA LYS A 411 31.37 9.24 4.44
C LYS A 411 32.38 10.21 3.82
N ILE A 412 32.31 11.51 4.18
CA ILE A 412 33.26 12.52 3.69
C ILE A 412 34.67 12.24 4.25
N HIS A 413 34.78 11.93 5.53
CA HIS A 413 36.07 11.56 6.13
C HIS A 413 36.66 10.31 5.46
N CYS A 414 35.84 9.30 5.15
CA CYS A 414 36.27 8.12 4.41
C CYS A 414 36.77 8.46 3.01
N ASN A 415 36.06 9.32 2.26
CA ASN A 415 36.49 9.76 0.93
C ASN A 415 37.76 10.61 0.96
N LEU A 416 37.92 11.47 1.97
CA LEU A 416 39.17 12.22 2.21
C LEU A 416 40.31 11.28 2.53
N ALA A 417 40.09 10.25 3.34
CA ALA A 417 41.10 9.26 3.66
C ALA A 417 41.56 8.53 2.39
N PHE A 418 40.59 8.12 1.55
CA PHE A 418 40.87 7.47 0.27
C PHE A 418 41.68 8.38 -0.67
N LEU A 419 41.31 9.66 -0.76
CA LEU A 419 42.04 10.69 -1.51
C LEU A 419 43.48 10.87 -1.00
N HIS A 420 43.69 10.97 0.33
CA HIS A 420 45.02 11.07 0.92
C HIS A 420 45.87 9.83 0.66
N TRP A 421 45.25 8.64 0.70
CA TRP A 421 45.95 7.39 0.41
C TRP A 421 46.36 7.34 -1.07
N GLY A 422 45.49 7.73 -2.00
CA GLY A 422 45.84 7.84 -3.44
C GLY A 422 46.98 8.83 -3.73
N LYS A 423 47.14 9.87 -2.87
CA LYS A 423 48.27 10.80 -2.94
C LYS A 423 49.52 10.32 -2.14
N ASN A 424 49.56 9.07 -1.67
CA ASN A 424 50.62 8.49 -0.82
C ASN A 424 50.81 9.20 0.53
N ASN A 425 49.79 9.90 1.02
CA ASN A 425 49.81 10.56 2.31
C ASN A 425 49.18 9.62 3.39
N THR A 426 49.84 8.48 3.62
CA THR A 426 49.30 7.38 4.46
C THR A 426 48.94 7.81 5.87
N ASN A 427 49.71 8.73 6.50
CA ASN A 427 49.43 9.20 7.87
C ASN A 427 48.10 10.01 7.95
N GLU A 428 47.86 10.87 6.99
CA GLU A 428 46.64 11.66 6.87
C GLU A 428 45.45 10.74 6.55
N ALA A 429 45.64 9.76 5.68
CA ALA A 429 44.62 8.77 5.36
C ALA A 429 44.16 7.99 6.62
N ILE A 430 45.10 7.53 7.43
CA ILE A 430 44.81 6.85 8.71
C ILE A 430 43.97 7.74 9.63
N LYS A 431 44.35 9.01 9.80
CA LYS A 431 43.60 9.94 10.66
C LYS A 431 42.18 10.14 10.21
N GLU A 432 41.99 10.31 8.91
CA GLU A 432 40.65 10.54 8.35
C GLU A 432 39.77 9.25 8.43
N TYR A 433 40.32 8.05 8.22
CA TYR A 433 39.59 6.80 8.47
C TYR A 433 39.26 6.62 9.96
N GLU A 434 40.18 6.97 10.87
CA GLU A 434 39.90 6.94 12.32
C GLU A 434 38.79 7.93 12.70
N LEU A 435 38.70 9.10 12.05
CA LEU A 435 37.60 10.04 12.22
C LEU A 435 36.29 9.49 11.66
N ALA A 436 36.30 8.86 10.48
CA ALA A 436 35.12 8.20 9.92
C ALA A 436 34.56 7.16 10.89
N ILE A 437 35.40 6.28 11.42
CA ILE A 437 35.04 5.26 12.42
C ILE A 437 34.56 5.89 13.75
N LYS A 438 35.15 7.00 14.16
CA LYS A 438 34.74 7.70 15.38
C LYS A 438 33.32 8.29 15.26
N TYR A 439 32.95 8.79 14.09
CA TYR A 439 31.63 9.40 13.84
C TYR A 439 30.56 8.39 13.45
N ASP A 440 30.95 7.27 12.84
CA ASP A 440 30.10 6.13 12.57
C ASP A 440 30.86 4.83 12.86
N ASP A 441 30.62 4.24 14.01
CA ASP A 441 31.27 3.03 14.50
C ASP A 441 30.78 1.74 13.80
N MET A 442 29.76 1.85 12.95
CA MET A 442 29.26 0.78 12.09
C MET A 442 29.67 0.92 10.62
N TYR A 443 30.56 1.88 10.30
CA TYR A 443 30.96 2.15 8.91
C TYR A 443 31.98 1.12 8.41
N ASP A 444 31.48 0.02 7.86
CA ASP A 444 32.23 -1.15 7.38
C ASP A 444 33.36 -0.82 6.40
N ILE A 445 33.12 0.08 5.43
CA ILE A 445 34.10 0.49 4.42
C ILE A 445 35.33 1.16 5.07
N ALA A 446 35.13 1.99 6.08
CA ALA A 446 36.24 2.66 6.74
C ALA A 446 37.14 1.67 7.49
N TYR A 447 36.54 0.68 8.18
CA TYR A 447 37.30 -0.39 8.81
C TYR A 447 38.09 -1.22 7.80
N ASN A 448 37.44 -1.63 6.68
CA ASN A 448 38.11 -2.40 5.65
C ASN A 448 39.30 -1.65 5.06
N ASN A 449 39.11 -0.40 4.64
CA ASN A 449 40.16 0.38 3.97
C ASN A 449 41.31 0.73 4.92
N LEU A 450 41.02 1.04 6.18
CA LEU A 450 42.07 1.21 7.20
C LEU A 450 42.82 -0.11 7.41
N GLY A 451 42.14 -1.24 7.40
CA GLY A 451 42.73 -2.58 7.47
C GLY A 451 43.68 -2.85 6.31
N VAL A 452 43.34 -2.44 5.09
CA VAL A 452 44.19 -2.55 3.90
C VAL A 452 45.48 -1.73 4.07
N ILE A 453 45.40 -0.48 4.54
CA ILE A 453 46.58 0.34 4.83
C ILE A 453 47.50 -0.34 5.84
N TYR A 454 46.94 -0.88 6.93
CA TYR A 454 47.77 -1.57 7.94
C TYR A 454 48.39 -2.86 7.42
N LEU A 455 47.70 -3.58 6.49
CA LEU A 455 48.23 -4.81 5.89
C LEU A 455 49.30 -4.51 4.86
N ASP A 456 48.97 -3.71 3.85
CA ASP A 456 49.75 -3.59 2.60
C ASP A 456 50.87 -2.52 2.73
N ASP A 457 50.58 -1.36 3.37
CA ASP A 457 51.56 -0.27 3.48
C ASP A 457 52.45 -0.42 4.71
N LEU A 458 51.88 -0.87 5.86
CA LEU A 458 52.58 -0.89 7.13
C LEU A 458 53.01 -2.28 7.60
N GLY A 459 52.57 -3.37 6.96
CA GLY A 459 52.90 -4.74 7.32
C GLY A 459 52.38 -5.17 8.70
N ARG A 460 51.38 -4.43 9.29
CA ARG A 460 50.86 -4.69 10.63
C ARG A 460 49.69 -5.68 10.57
N VAL A 461 50.00 -6.94 10.26
CA VAL A 461 49.02 -8.00 9.99
C VAL A 461 48.01 -8.17 11.12
N GLN A 462 48.42 -8.19 12.39
CA GLN A 462 47.49 -8.41 13.50
C GLN A 462 46.43 -7.31 13.62
N LYS A 463 46.85 -6.03 13.44
CA LYS A 463 45.93 -4.91 13.47
C LYS A 463 44.98 -4.90 12.28
N SER A 464 45.44 -5.33 11.10
CA SER A 464 44.59 -5.46 9.92
C SER A 464 43.50 -6.54 10.12
N ILE A 465 43.87 -7.68 10.75
CA ILE A 465 42.88 -8.74 11.08
C ILE A 465 41.75 -8.21 11.98
N GLU A 466 42.10 -7.43 13.02
CA GLU A 466 41.13 -6.84 13.93
C GLU A 466 40.17 -5.91 13.17
N LEU A 467 40.68 -5.08 12.26
CA LEU A 467 39.91 -4.13 11.48
C LEU A 467 39.00 -4.85 10.45
N PHE A 468 39.51 -5.85 9.73
CA PHE A 468 38.70 -6.62 8.78
C PHE A 468 37.60 -7.42 9.50
N LYS A 469 37.86 -7.97 10.69
CA LYS A 469 36.82 -8.60 11.50
C LYS A 469 35.73 -7.61 11.87
N LYS A 470 36.12 -6.39 12.29
CA LYS A 470 35.16 -5.33 12.59
C LYS A 470 34.33 -4.94 11.37
N SER A 471 34.95 -4.80 10.20
CA SER A 471 34.23 -4.56 8.94
C SER A 471 33.21 -5.66 8.64
N ALA A 472 33.59 -6.94 8.77
CA ALA A 472 32.69 -8.08 8.55
C ALA A 472 31.60 -8.20 9.65
N GLU A 473 31.86 -7.74 10.89
CA GLU A 473 30.84 -7.64 11.94
C GLU A 473 29.81 -6.55 11.63
N CYS A 474 30.27 -5.38 11.14
CA CYS A 474 29.39 -4.28 10.76
C CYS A 474 28.51 -4.65 9.56
N ASN A 475 29.09 -5.31 8.56
CA ASN A 475 28.40 -5.76 7.37
C ASN A 475 28.79 -7.21 7.00
N PRO A 476 28.06 -8.21 7.46
CA PRO A 476 28.36 -9.61 7.14
C PRO A 476 28.27 -9.96 5.64
N ASN A 477 27.63 -9.12 4.83
CA ASN A 477 27.49 -9.32 3.38
C ASN A 477 28.51 -8.49 2.58
N TYR A 478 29.55 -7.96 3.18
CA TYR A 478 30.61 -7.23 2.51
C TYR A 478 31.73 -8.19 2.06
N ALA A 479 31.71 -8.59 0.79
CA ALA A 479 32.62 -9.60 0.22
C ALA A 479 34.09 -9.20 0.40
N LEU A 480 34.46 -7.92 0.17
CA LEU A 480 35.82 -7.41 0.33
C LEU A 480 36.34 -7.54 1.76
N ALA A 481 35.52 -7.37 2.78
CA ALA A 481 35.95 -7.53 4.17
C ALA A 481 36.39 -8.98 4.46
N HIS A 482 35.62 -9.96 4.03
CA HIS A 482 35.95 -11.39 4.18
C HIS A 482 37.15 -11.78 3.34
N PHE A 483 37.25 -11.25 2.11
CA PHE A 483 38.40 -11.49 1.24
C PHE A 483 39.69 -10.94 1.82
N ASN A 484 39.71 -9.70 2.31
CA ASN A 484 40.88 -9.08 2.91
C ASN A 484 41.26 -9.73 4.24
N LEU A 485 40.25 -10.17 5.04
CA LEU A 485 40.49 -10.97 6.23
C LEU A 485 41.19 -12.29 5.86
N ALA A 486 40.73 -12.98 4.83
CA ALA A 486 41.35 -14.20 4.34
C ALA A 486 42.81 -13.98 3.88
N ARG A 487 43.09 -12.85 3.17
CA ARG A 487 44.46 -12.45 2.82
C ARG A 487 45.36 -12.31 4.05
N ALA A 488 44.89 -11.61 5.07
CA ALA A 488 45.63 -11.40 6.30
C ALA A 488 45.86 -12.69 7.10
N ILE A 489 44.86 -13.56 7.18
CA ILE A 489 44.93 -14.89 7.82
C ILE A 489 45.90 -15.82 7.03
N THR A 490 45.93 -15.74 5.73
CA THR A 490 46.92 -16.46 4.89
C THR A 490 48.36 -16.11 5.28
N ILE A 491 48.66 -14.84 5.54
CA ILE A 491 49.99 -14.39 5.97
C ILE A 491 50.36 -14.95 7.36
N VAL A 492 49.41 -15.12 8.25
CA VAL A 492 49.63 -15.76 9.55
C VAL A 492 49.83 -17.27 9.44
N GLY A 493 49.47 -17.89 8.33
CA GLY A 493 49.66 -19.30 8.04
C GLY A 493 48.49 -20.22 8.37
N ASP A 494 47.35 -19.70 8.77
CA ASP A 494 46.12 -20.51 8.98
C ASP A 494 45.38 -20.70 7.66
N LYS A 495 45.88 -21.64 6.87
CA LYS A 495 45.34 -21.97 5.54
C LYS A 495 43.88 -22.47 5.60
N ILE A 496 43.48 -23.14 6.69
CA ILE A 496 42.12 -23.70 6.82
C ILE A 496 41.11 -22.58 7.02
N GLU A 497 41.40 -21.66 7.94
CA GLU A 497 40.51 -20.52 8.20
C GLU A 497 40.47 -19.55 6.99
N ALA A 498 41.63 -19.31 6.36
CA ALA A 498 41.69 -18.49 5.14
C ALA A 498 40.80 -19.08 4.02
N ALA A 499 40.82 -20.41 3.80
CA ALA A 499 40.01 -21.06 2.79
C ALA A 499 38.51 -20.87 3.06
N LYS A 500 38.06 -20.98 4.32
CA LYS A 500 36.67 -20.73 4.70
C LYS A 500 36.25 -19.29 4.42
N LEU A 501 37.09 -18.32 4.76
CA LEU A 501 36.80 -16.91 4.55
C LEU A 501 36.75 -16.55 3.06
N TYR A 502 37.63 -17.09 2.23
CA TYR A 502 37.56 -16.93 0.78
C TYR A 502 36.29 -17.57 0.22
N GLN A 503 35.84 -18.72 0.74
CA GLN A 503 34.59 -19.34 0.32
C GLN A 503 33.39 -18.44 0.67
N ILE A 504 33.36 -17.85 1.89
CA ILE A 504 32.33 -16.90 2.28
C ILE A 504 32.34 -15.69 1.33
N ALA A 505 33.52 -15.11 1.07
CA ALA A 505 33.65 -14.00 0.13
C ALA A 505 33.13 -14.36 -1.27
N GLN A 506 33.43 -15.58 -1.76
CA GLN A 506 32.96 -16.07 -3.06
C GLN A 506 31.44 -16.20 -3.12
N ASP A 507 30.82 -16.71 -2.04
CA ASP A 507 29.37 -16.89 -2.00
C ASP A 507 28.63 -15.54 -1.95
N ILE A 508 29.14 -14.56 -1.20
CA ILE A 508 28.62 -13.20 -1.17
C ILE A 508 28.83 -12.54 -2.55
N ASN A 509 30.03 -12.66 -3.13
CA ASN A 509 30.41 -12.01 -4.39
C ASN A 509 29.57 -12.47 -5.59
N LYS A 510 28.93 -13.66 -5.55
CA LYS A 510 27.96 -14.08 -6.57
C LYS A 510 26.77 -13.12 -6.70
N ILE A 511 26.48 -12.38 -5.63
CA ILE A 511 25.37 -11.43 -5.56
C ILE A 511 25.89 -10.00 -5.74
N THR A 512 27.00 -9.64 -5.06
CA THR A 512 27.50 -8.26 -4.98
C THR A 512 28.40 -7.88 -6.15
N ASN A 513 29.12 -8.87 -6.72
CA ASN A 513 30.09 -8.69 -7.81
C ASN A 513 31.17 -7.61 -7.52
N GLU A 514 31.65 -7.54 -6.26
CA GLU A 514 32.64 -6.56 -5.79
C GLU A 514 34.09 -6.93 -6.16
N ILE A 515 34.35 -8.22 -6.38
CA ILE A 515 35.67 -8.78 -6.57
C ILE A 515 35.66 -9.61 -7.86
N ASP A 516 36.76 -9.59 -8.64
CA ASP A 516 36.91 -10.51 -9.77
C ASP A 516 36.79 -11.97 -9.28
N PRO A 517 35.77 -12.72 -9.75
CA PRO A 517 35.59 -14.11 -9.33
C PRO A 517 36.83 -14.99 -9.53
N GLN A 518 37.63 -14.73 -10.57
CA GLN A 518 38.86 -15.47 -10.86
C GLN A 518 39.92 -15.20 -9.79
N GLU A 519 40.03 -13.96 -9.30
CA GLU A 519 40.97 -13.62 -8.22
C GLU A 519 40.72 -14.45 -6.96
N ILE A 520 39.45 -14.61 -6.56
CA ILE A 520 39.09 -15.41 -5.38
C ILE A 520 39.50 -16.88 -5.61
N VAL A 521 39.19 -17.44 -6.77
CA VAL A 521 39.54 -18.82 -7.14
C VAL A 521 41.06 -19.04 -7.13
N ASP A 522 41.82 -18.11 -7.68
CA ASP A 522 43.28 -18.19 -7.70
C ASP A 522 43.87 -18.14 -6.29
N LYS A 523 43.34 -17.29 -5.40
CA LYS A 523 43.75 -17.25 -3.99
C LYS A 523 43.47 -18.57 -3.27
N ILE A 524 42.31 -19.19 -3.48
CA ILE A 524 41.96 -20.51 -2.88
C ILE A 524 42.92 -21.60 -3.41
N ASN A 525 43.16 -21.66 -4.69
CA ASN A 525 44.02 -22.67 -5.30
C ASN A 525 45.49 -22.56 -4.83
N ASN A 526 45.98 -21.33 -4.63
CA ASN A 526 47.34 -21.07 -4.16
C ASN A 526 47.55 -21.32 -2.65
N LEU A 527 46.50 -21.51 -1.86
CA LEU A 527 46.63 -21.80 -0.43
C LEU A 527 47.29 -23.16 -0.13
N PHE A 528 47.05 -24.15 -1.01
CA PHE A 528 47.47 -25.53 -0.79
C PHE A 528 48.52 -26.03 -1.80
N SER A 529 48.86 -25.19 -2.80
CA SER A 529 50.03 -25.38 -3.63
C SER A 529 51.31 -25.00 -2.86
#